data_769ac030920eee4f70f8cb5448c08094
#
_entry.id   769ac030920eee4f70f8cb5448c08094
#
_cell.length_a   1.000
_cell.length_b   1.000
_cell.length_c   1.000
_cell.angle_alpha   90.00
_cell.angle_beta   90.00
_cell.angle_gamma   90.00
#
_symmetry.space_group_name_H-M   'P 1'
#
loop_
_entity.id
_entity.type
_entity.pdbx_description
1 polymer ?
#
loop_
_entity_poly.entity_id
_entity_poly.type
_entity_poly.pdbx_seq_one_letter_code
_entity_poly.pdbx_strand_id
1 'polypeptide(L)'
;MLKGWARDGLSDPQLANNMGIHVSTLYEWKNKYAEINEALRTGKEVADRMVENALFQSCFDRKITVRKAFKVKEVYYDENGKRCEKEHLETAEEDVAIPANEKAQEFWLANRRPASWSKKDKLELSGSGGGPLEIRWMNSQDEKAGGHE
;
A
#
# COMPACT_ATOMS: atom_id res chain seq x y z
N MET A 1 7.83 -4.77 23.77
CA MET A 1 7.75 -3.41 23.23
C MET A 1 8.04 -3.39 21.73
N LEU A 2 9.24 -3.74 21.23
CA LEU A 2 9.61 -3.76 19.80
C LEU A 2 8.66 -4.56 18.90
N LYS A 3 8.32 -5.78 19.31
CA LYS A 3 7.37 -6.64 18.57
C LYS A 3 5.98 -5.98 18.43
N GLY A 4 5.52 -5.24 19.45
CA GLY A 4 4.24 -4.52 19.40
C GLY A 4 4.28 -3.40 18.36
N TRP A 5 5.29 -2.55 18.40
CA TRP A 5 5.46 -1.46 17.43
C TRP A 5 5.62 -1.96 15.99
N ALA A 6 6.37 -3.06 15.80
CA ALA A 6 6.49 -3.69 14.49
C ALA A 6 5.14 -4.24 13.99
N ARG A 7 4.33 -4.84 14.88
CA ARG A 7 2.97 -5.30 14.58
C ARG A 7 2.02 -4.16 14.21
N ASP A 8 2.25 -2.98 14.79
CA ASP A 8 1.47 -1.78 14.51
C ASP A 8 1.92 -1.10 13.19
N GLY A 9 2.85 -1.73 12.46
CA GLY A 9 3.29 -1.29 11.12
C GLY A 9 4.36 -0.22 11.11
N LEU A 10 5.04 0.05 12.24
CA LEU A 10 6.11 1.05 12.28
C LEU A 10 7.31 0.61 11.44
N SER A 11 7.84 1.54 10.64
CA SER A 11 9.08 1.35 9.88
C SER A 11 10.33 1.37 10.79
N ASP A 12 11.45 0.82 10.32
CA ASP A 12 12.70 0.80 11.10
C ASP A 12 13.15 2.19 11.57
N PRO A 13 13.07 3.29 10.77
CA PRO A 13 13.34 4.63 11.27
C PRO A 13 12.41 5.08 12.40
N GLN A 14 11.11 4.78 12.31
CA GLN A 14 10.14 5.11 13.35
C GLN A 14 10.40 4.32 14.64
N LEU A 15 10.76 3.04 14.51
CA LEU A 15 11.16 2.20 15.63
C LEU A 15 12.41 2.76 16.33
N ALA A 16 13.44 3.12 15.58
CA ALA A 16 14.66 3.72 16.11
C ALA A 16 14.37 5.04 16.83
N ASN A 17 13.52 5.90 16.24
CA ASN A 17 13.11 7.16 16.86
C ASN A 17 12.36 6.93 18.18
N ASN A 18 11.44 5.98 18.24
CA ASN A 18 10.70 5.64 19.47
C ASN A 18 11.61 5.05 20.57
N MET A 19 12.76 4.47 20.17
CA MET A 19 13.77 3.98 21.10
C MET A 19 14.78 5.05 21.52
N GLY A 20 14.77 6.23 20.90
CA GLY A 20 15.74 7.29 21.13
C GLY A 20 17.15 6.95 20.61
N ILE A 21 17.25 6.12 19.55
CA ILE A 21 18.52 5.71 18.94
C ILE A 21 18.56 6.07 17.45
N HIS A 22 19.75 6.10 16.87
CA HIS A 22 19.89 6.26 15.43
C HIS A 22 19.54 4.96 14.70
N VAL A 23 19.01 5.06 13.47
CA VAL A 23 18.57 3.89 12.69
C VAL A 23 19.71 2.91 12.40
N SER A 24 20.97 3.39 12.23
CA SER A 24 22.14 2.53 12.06
C SER A 24 22.40 1.64 13.29
N THR A 25 22.19 2.18 14.49
CA THR A 25 22.29 1.42 15.74
C THR A 25 21.26 0.29 15.79
N LEU A 26 20.02 0.57 15.32
CA LEU A 26 19.00 -0.47 15.22
C LEU A 26 19.43 -1.58 14.25
N TYR A 27 20.03 -1.24 13.10
CA TYR A 27 20.53 -2.23 12.15
C TYR A 27 21.70 -3.05 12.72
N GLU A 28 22.61 -2.42 13.44
CA GLU A 28 23.68 -3.13 14.15
C GLU A 28 23.11 -4.11 15.19
N TRP A 29 22.10 -3.69 15.94
CA TRP A 29 21.44 -4.56 16.91
C TRP A 29 20.68 -5.71 16.26
N LYS A 30 20.02 -5.50 15.14
CA LYS A 30 19.38 -6.58 14.35
C LYS A 30 20.41 -7.64 13.93
N ASN A 31 21.61 -7.23 13.55
CA ASN A 31 22.67 -8.14 13.15
C ASN A 31 23.34 -8.84 14.35
N LYS A 32 23.48 -8.13 15.47
CA LYS A 32 24.16 -8.63 16.65
C LYS A 32 23.28 -9.50 17.55
N TYR A 33 21.99 -9.17 17.65
CA TYR A 33 21.05 -9.83 18.55
C TYR A 33 19.91 -10.48 17.75
N ALA A 34 19.98 -11.81 17.63
CA ALA A 34 18.97 -12.58 16.90
C ALA A 34 17.54 -12.39 17.44
N GLU A 35 17.40 -12.19 18.75
CA GLU A 35 16.12 -11.97 19.42
C GLU A 35 15.44 -10.68 18.99
N ILE A 36 16.21 -9.61 18.78
CA ILE A 36 15.70 -8.32 18.28
C ILE A 36 15.22 -8.49 16.83
N ASN A 37 16.03 -9.13 16.00
CA ASN A 37 15.66 -9.39 14.60
C ASN A 37 14.40 -10.24 14.50
N GLU A 38 14.30 -11.31 15.29
CA GLU A 38 13.15 -12.20 15.32
C GLU A 38 11.88 -11.49 15.82
N ALA A 39 11.99 -10.67 16.86
CA ALA A 39 10.87 -9.90 17.38
C ALA A 39 10.31 -8.91 16.35
N LEU A 40 11.20 -8.23 15.62
CA LEU A 40 10.82 -7.30 14.56
C LEU A 40 10.22 -8.04 13.36
N ARG A 41 10.83 -9.14 12.91
CA ARG A 41 10.33 -9.97 11.82
C ARG A 41 8.93 -10.49 12.11
N THR A 42 8.76 -11.10 13.27
CA THR A 42 7.45 -11.66 13.68
C THR A 42 6.39 -10.56 13.84
N GLY A 43 6.77 -9.37 14.31
CA GLY A 43 5.86 -8.23 14.41
C GLY A 43 5.41 -7.77 13.02
N LYS A 44 6.35 -7.51 12.12
CA LYS A 44 6.06 -7.05 10.75
C LYS A 44 5.22 -8.05 9.97
N GLU A 45 5.49 -9.35 10.10
CA GLU A 45 4.69 -10.40 9.46
C GLU A 45 3.19 -10.31 9.79
N VAL A 46 2.84 -9.87 11.00
CA VAL A 46 1.43 -9.66 11.36
C VAL A 46 0.84 -8.49 10.61
N ALA A 47 1.56 -7.36 10.52
CA ALA A 47 1.13 -6.19 9.75
C ALA A 47 0.99 -6.52 8.26
N ASP A 48 1.96 -7.22 7.69
CA ASP A 48 1.95 -7.65 6.28
C ASP A 48 0.74 -8.53 5.98
N ARG A 49 0.44 -9.50 6.84
CA ARG A 49 -0.77 -10.35 6.70
C ARG A 49 -2.07 -9.56 6.76
N MET A 50 -2.13 -8.52 7.57
CA MET A 50 -3.32 -7.65 7.61
C MET A 50 -3.53 -6.93 6.27
N VAL A 51 -2.44 -6.43 5.67
CA VAL A 51 -2.49 -5.78 4.35
C VAL A 51 -2.83 -6.79 3.25
N GLU A 52 -2.22 -7.98 3.27
CA GLU A 52 -2.53 -9.07 2.33
C GLU A 52 -4.01 -9.47 2.40
N ASN A 53 -4.56 -9.62 3.61
CA ASN A 53 -5.98 -9.93 3.79
C ASN A 53 -6.87 -8.80 3.26
N ALA A 54 -6.53 -7.54 3.52
CA ALA A 54 -7.29 -6.40 3.02
C ALA A 54 -7.25 -6.32 1.48
N LEU A 55 -6.07 -6.57 0.88
CA LEU A 55 -5.92 -6.68 -0.57
C LEU A 55 -6.80 -7.80 -1.12
N PHE A 56 -6.73 -8.99 -0.52
CA PHE A 56 -7.54 -10.13 -0.94
C PHE A 56 -9.05 -9.84 -0.85
N GLN A 57 -9.51 -9.24 0.24
CA GLN A 57 -10.90 -8.83 0.40
C GLN A 57 -11.33 -7.80 -0.66
N SER A 58 -10.42 -6.94 -1.10
CA SER A 58 -10.71 -5.95 -2.13
C SER A 58 -10.88 -6.56 -3.53
N CYS A 59 -10.46 -7.82 -3.75
CA CYS A 59 -10.68 -8.55 -5.00
C CYS A 59 -12.13 -8.98 -5.22
N PHE A 60 -13.00 -8.85 -4.21
CA PHE A 60 -14.39 -9.29 -4.26
C PHE A 60 -15.35 -8.13 -3.98
N ASP A 61 -16.57 -8.28 -4.47
CA ASP A 61 -17.66 -7.38 -4.08
C ASP A 61 -17.91 -7.49 -2.58
N ARG A 62 -18.09 -6.35 -1.94
CA ARG A 62 -18.34 -6.29 -0.49
C ARG A 62 -19.40 -5.25 -0.17
N LYS A 63 -20.09 -5.47 0.93
CA LYS A 63 -21.01 -4.49 1.52
C LYS A 63 -20.39 -3.91 2.77
N ILE A 64 -20.51 -2.61 2.92
CA ILE A 64 -20.15 -1.92 4.16
C ILE A 64 -21.36 -1.16 4.66
N THR A 65 -21.56 -1.17 5.97
CA THR A 65 -22.60 -0.37 6.62
C THR A 65 -22.02 1.00 6.97
N VAL A 66 -22.57 2.04 6.40
CA VAL A 66 -22.16 3.43 6.62
C VAL A 66 -23.23 4.15 7.44
N ARG A 67 -22.82 4.82 8.50
CA ARG A 67 -23.72 5.67 9.28
C ARG A 67 -23.72 7.08 8.69
N LYS A 68 -24.90 7.52 8.24
CA LYS A 68 -25.11 8.86 7.70
C LYS A 68 -25.98 9.67 8.65
N ALA A 69 -25.65 10.96 8.80
CA ALA A 69 -26.48 11.91 9.53
C ALA A 69 -27.31 12.74 8.54
N PHE A 70 -28.59 12.81 8.80
CA PHE A 70 -29.53 13.59 8.00
C PHE A 70 -30.12 14.70 8.85
N LYS A 71 -30.29 15.87 8.24
CA LYS A 71 -31.11 16.93 8.82
C LYS A 71 -32.58 16.61 8.57
N VAL A 72 -33.31 16.38 9.65
CA VAL A 72 -34.76 16.19 9.61
C VAL A 72 -35.44 17.44 10.09
N LYS A 73 -36.46 17.89 9.35
CA LYS A 73 -37.31 19.01 9.73
C LYS A 73 -38.61 18.44 10.26
N GLU A 74 -38.87 18.70 11.52
CA GLU A 74 -40.14 18.38 12.15
C GLU A 74 -41.01 19.63 12.19
N VAL A 75 -42.21 19.52 11.65
CA VAL A 75 -43.21 20.59 11.69
C VAL A 75 -44.18 20.29 12.82
N TYR A 76 -44.31 21.22 13.75
CA TYR A 76 -45.29 21.15 14.83
C TYR A 76 -46.05 22.46 14.94
N TYR A 77 -47.19 22.40 15.62
CA TYR A 77 -48.00 23.59 15.89
C TYR A 77 -47.95 23.91 17.36
N ASP A 78 -47.72 25.20 17.67
CA ASP A 78 -47.72 25.66 19.05
C ASP A 78 -49.16 25.72 19.64
N GLU A 79 -49.28 26.07 20.94
CA GLU A 79 -50.54 26.16 21.64
C GLU A 79 -51.50 27.20 21.03
N ASN A 80 -51.01 28.11 20.20
CA ASN A 80 -51.76 29.14 19.50
C ASN A 80 -52.08 28.74 18.03
N GLY A 81 -51.79 27.51 17.65
CA GLY A 81 -52.00 27.01 16.30
C GLY A 81 -51.00 27.53 15.25
N LYS A 82 -49.91 28.17 15.65
CA LYS A 82 -48.89 28.67 14.75
C LYS A 82 -47.92 27.53 14.36
N ARG A 83 -47.70 27.41 13.05
CA ARG A 83 -46.76 26.44 12.49
C ARG A 83 -45.32 26.78 12.93
N CYS A 84 -44.65 25.84 13.58
CA CYS A 84 -43.26 25.90 14.00
C CYS A 84 -42.46 24.79 13.32
N GLU A 85 -41.17 25.06 13.06
CA GLU A 85 -40.26 24.07 12.48
C GLU A 85 -39.09 23.87 13.44
N LYS A 86 -38.74 22.63 13.68
CA LYS A 86 -37.57 22.26 14.45
C LYS A 86 -36.67 21.38 13.59
N GLU A 87 -35.38 21.75 13.48
CA GLU A 87 -34.41 20.94 12.82
C GLU A 87 -33.62 20.13 13.85
N HIS A 88 -33.44 18.84 13.58
CA HIS A 88 -32.57 17.97 14.35
C HIS A 88 -31.82 17.01 13.43
N LEU A 89 -30.74 16.40 13.94
CA LEU A 89 -29.95 15.43 13.21
C LEU A 89 -30.42 14.02 13.62
N GLU A 90 -30.83 13.23 12.63
CA GLU A 90 -31.04 11.80 12.79
C GLU A 90 -29.92 11.03 12.11
N THR A 91 -29.55 9.87 12.68
CA THR A 91 -28.57 8.97 12.09
C THR A 91 -29.26 7.72 11.59
N ALA A 92 -29.02 7.37 10.33
CA ALA A 92 -29.45 6.11 9.78
C ALA A 92 -28.26 5.31 9.25
N GLU A 93 -28.38 4.01 9.28
CA GLU A 93 -27.40 3.09 8.71
C GLU A 93 -27.85 2.67 7.31
N GLU A 94 -26.92 2.71 6.36
CA GLU A 94 -27.16 2.34 4.96
C GLU A 94 -26.08 1.36 4.54
N ASP A 95 -26.49 0.28 3.90
CA ASP A 95 -25.57 -0.67 3.28
C ASP A 95 -25.14 -0.16 1.90
N VAL A 96 -23.85 0.08 1.76
CA VAL A 96 -23.22 0.51 0.50
C VAL A 96 -22.47 -0.66 -0.11
N ALA A 97 -22.83 -1.00 -1.36
CA ALA A 97 -22.08 -1.99 -2.13
C ALA A 97 -20.80 -1.35 -2.68
N ILE A 98 -19.67 -1.98 -2.41
CA ILE A 98 -18.36 -1.63 -2.97
C ILE A 98 -18.01 -2.74 -3.97
N PRO A 99 -17.88 -2.39 -5.27
CA PRO A 99 -17.51 -3.38 -6.28
C PRO A 99 -16.08 -3.88 -6.09
N ALA A 100 -15.78 -5.03 -6.65
CA ALA A 100 -14.44 -5.60 -6.70
C ALA A 100 -13.45 -4.64 -7.37
N ASN A 101 -12.22 -4.63 -6.87
CA ASN A 101 -11.15 -3.80 -7.44
C ASN A 101 -10.35 -4.61 -8.46
N GLU A 102 -10.48 -4.26 -9.74
CA GLU A 102 -9.81 -4.93 -10.86
C GLU A 102 -8.27 -4.89 -10.72
N LYS A 103 -7.70 -3.77 -10.26
CA LYS A 103 -6.24 -3.65 -10.04
C LYS A 103 -5.75 -4.58 -8.95
N ALA A 104 -6.53 -4.78 -7.89
CA ALA A 104 -6.22 -5.72 -6.83
C ALA A 104 -6.25 -7.16 -7.35
N GLN A 105 -7.23 -7.51 -8.20
CA GLN A 105 -7.33 -8.81 -8.86
C GLN A 105 -6.13 -9.05 -9.78
N GLU A 106 -5.79 -8.08 -10.65
CA GLU A 106 -4.62 -8.18 -11.53
C GLU A 106 -3.32 -8.37 -10.73
N PHE A 107 -3.13 -7.56 -9.68
CA PHE A 107 -1.95 -7.65 -8.82
C PHE A 107 -1.86 -9.02 -8.14
N TRP A 108 -2.96 -9.48 -7.56
CA TRP A 108 -3.02 -10.79 -6.90
C TRP A 108 -2.72 -11.93 -7.86
N LEU A 109 -3.36 -11.95 -9.03
CA LEU A 109 -3.20 -12.99 -10.04
C LEU A 109 -1.80 -13.00 -10.65
N ALA A 110 -1.23 -11.81 -10.95
CA ALA A 110 0.13 -11.69 -11.48
C ALA A 110 1.19 -12.25 -10.52
N ASN A 111 1.01 -12.07 -9.20
CA ASN A 111 1.94 -12.59 -8.20
C ASN A 111 1.71 -14.08 -7.86
N ARG A 112 0.45 -14.52 -7.82
CA ARG A 112 0.10 -15.91 -7.43
C ARG A 112 0.16 -16.89 -8.59
N ARG A 113 -0.10 -16.43 -9.82
CA ARG A 113 -0.13 -17.26 -11.04
C ARG A 113 0.62 -16.59 -12.19
N PRO A 114 1.92 -16.30 -12.03
CA PRO A 114 2.70 -15.54 -13.03
C PRO A 114 2.77 -16.23 -14.39
N ALA A 115 2.68 -17.56 -14.45
CA ALA A 115 2.67 -18.29 -15.70
C ALA A 115 1.47 -17.93 -16.60
N SER A 116 0.32 -17.59 -16.01
CA SER A 116 -0.92 -17.28 -16.74
C SER A 116 -1.22 -15.79 -16.79
N TRP A 117 -0.76 -15.00 -15.81
CA TRP A 117 -1.18 -13.61 -15.61
C TRP A 117 -0.04 -12.60 -15.56
N SER A 118 1.24 -13.01 -15.80
CA SER A 118 2.32 -12.02 -15.88
C SER A 118 2.11 -11.11 -17.09
N LYS A 119 2.18 -9.80 -16.88
CA LYS A 119 2.37 -8.84 -18.00
C LYS A 119 3.75 -9.11 -18.58
N LYS A 120 3.81 -9.90 -19.65
CA LYS A 120 5.04 -10.08 -20.40
C LYS A 120 5.19 -8.84 -21.29
N ASP A 121 5.77 -7.78 -20.78
CA ASP A 121 6.40 -6.79 -21.62
C ASP A 121 7.60 -7.48 -22.25
N LYS A 122 7.42 -8.06 -23.45
CA LYS A 122 8.52 -8.52 -24.27
C LYS A 122 9.26 -7.28 -24.76
N LEU A 123 10.23 -6.82 -23.97
CA LEU A 123 11.24 -5.90 -24.48
C LEU A 123 12.17 -6.72 -25.38
N GLU A 124 11.84 -6.84 -26.66
CA GLU A 124 12.76 -7.40 -27.64
C GLU A 124 13.82 -6.33 -27.94
N LEU A 125 14.92 -6.37 -27.19
CA LEU A 125 16.12 -5.61 -27.47
C LEU A 125 16.85 -6.34 -28.62
N SER A 126 16.66 -5.87 -29.84
CA SER A 126 17.44 -6.34 -31.00
C SER A 126 18.44 -5.27 -31.41
N GLY A 127 19.61 -5.69 -31.84
CA GLY A 127 20.59 -4.82 -32.44
C GLY A 127 20.12 -4.29 -33.81
N SER A 128 20.86 -3.35 -34.39
CA SER A 128 20.58 -2.79 -35.71
C SER A 128 20.43 -3.91 -36.75
N GLY A 129 19.26 -3.97 -37.40
CA GLY A 129 18.93 -5.02 -38.37
C GLY A 129 18.39 -6.33 -37.81
N GLY A 130 17.99 -6.38 -36.53
CA GLY A 130 17.37 -7.57 -35.91
C GLY A 130 18.38 -8.62 -35.45
N GLY A 131 19.67 -8.32 -35.42
CA GLY A 131 20.75 -9.19 -34.93
C GLY A 131 20.95 -9.13 -33.43
N PRO A 132 21.89 -9.91 -32.87
CA PRO A 132 22.24 -9.87 -31.44
C PRO A 132 22.73 -8.48 -31.00
N LEU A 133 22.47 -8.08 -29.77
CA LEU A 133 23.02 -6.86 -29.18
C LEU A 133 24.51 -7.03 -28.94
N GLU A 134 25.32 -6.18 -29.59
CA GLU A 134 26.74 -6.05 -29.30
C GLU A 134 26.94 -4.97 -28.22
N ILE A 135 27.39 -5.38 -27.02
CA ILE A 135 27.75 -4.45 -25.95
C ILE A 135 29.25 -4.14 -26.10
N ARG A 136 29.59 -2.93 -26.58
CA ARG A 136 30.96 -2.42 -26.55
C ARG A 136 31.18 -1.58 -25.31
N TRP A 137 32.10 -1.98 -24.47
CA TRP A 137 32.61 -1.15 -23.38
C TRP A 137 33.57 -0.11 -23.97
N MET A 138 33.19 1.16 -23.95
CA MET A 138 34.12 2.25 -24.30
C MET A 138 35.11 2.40 -23.13
N ASN A 139 36.35 1.94 -23.36
CA ASN A 139 37.47 2.29 -22.48
C ASN A 139 37.87 3.74 -22.78
N SER A 140 38.18 4.50 -21.73
CA SER A 140 38.61 5.91 -21.78
C SER A 140 39.90 6.19 -22.59
N GLN A 141 40.39 5.21 -23.36
CA GLN A 141 41.52 5.35 -24.28
C GLN A 141 41.10 5.58 -25.75
N ASP A 142 39.83 5.38 -26.08
CA ASP A 142 39.36 5.53 -27.48
C ASP A 142 39.03 6.99 -27.87
N GLU A 143 39.04 7.92 -26.89
CA GLU A 143 38.81 9.35 -27.17
C GLU A 143 39.99 10.10 -27.80
N LYS A 144 41.18 9.48 -27.91
CA LYS A 144 42.38 10.15 -28.44
C LYS A 144 42.70 9.88 -29.91
N ALA A 145 41.90 9.08 -30.61
CA ALA A 145 42.18 8.70 -32.02
C ALA A 145 41.35 9.47 -33.07
N GLY A 146 40.50 10.42 -32.66
CA GLY A 146 39.57 11.15 -33.55
C GLY A 146 39.90 12.62 -33.78
N GLY A 147 41.11 13.06 -33.56
CA GLY A 147 41.51 14.44 -33.78
C GLY A 147 42.73 14.57 -34.62
N HIS A 148 42.58 14.51 -35.95
CA HIS A 148 43.41 15.15 -36.99
C HIS A 148 43.00 14.60 -38.37
N GLU A 149 42.20 15.34 -39.09
CA GLU A 149 42.43 15.86 -40.44
C GLU A 149 41.28 16.81 -40.84
#